data_5567084b92ab7a51979bb3cee72b496f
#
_entry.id   5567084b92ab7a51979bb3cee72b496f
#
_cell.length_a   1.000
_cell.length_b   1.000
_cell.length_c   1.000
_cell.angle_alpha   90.00
_cell.angle_beta   90.00
_cell.angle_gamma   90.00
#
_symmetry.space_group_name_H-M   'P 1'
#
loop_
_entity.id
_entity.type
_entity.pdbx_description
1 polymer ?
#
loop_
_entity_poly.entity_id
_entity_poly.type
_entity_poly.pdbx_seq_one_letter_code
_entity_poly.pdbx_strand_id
1 'polypeptide(L)'
;MIKPYFSSEAQQKFNFVLTQIDGKTVKAQIWDTAGQERYRAITSAYYRGAVGALLVFDITKRQTFDNVQRWLHELRDHADANIVVMMVGNKSDLNHLRSVPEEDSQAFSEKEGLSFLETSAMEAVNVEKAFHTVLSEIHQIVSKKALAAQDSAAANGRSMQGTTINVAESSANTKGSCCST
;
A
#
# COMPACT_ATOMS: atom_id res chain seq x y z
N MET A 1 2.89 5.43 -8.13
CA MET A 1 1.98 4.98 -7.03
C MET A 1 1.68 3.50 -7.21
N ILE A 2 1.70 2.74 -6.13
CA ILE A 2 1.47 1.29 -6.12
C ILE A 2 0.17 1.03 -5.37
N LYS A 3 -0.76 0.31 -5.99
CA LYS A 3 -2.04 -0.08 -5.40
C LYS A 3 -2.19 -1.60 -5.37
N PRO A 4 -2.89 -2.17 -4.37
CA PRO A 4 -3.27 -3.56 -4.41
C PRO A 4 -4.27 -3.79 -5.55
N TYR A 5 -4.14 -4.90 -6.26
CA TYR A 5 -5.07 -5.25 -7.32
C TYR A 5 -6.28 -5.99 -6.74
N PHE A 6 -7.44 -5.36 -6.85
CA PHE A 6 -8.74 -6.01 -6.68
C PHE A 6 -9.47 -5.88 -8.02
N SER A 7 -9.84 -7.00 -8.62
CA SER A 7 -10.49 -7.01 -9.93
C SER A 7 -11.81 -6.25 -9.91
N SER A 8 -11.86 -5.08 -10.54
CA SER A 8 -13.08 -4.48 -11.07
C SER A 8 -12.73 -3.56 -12.23
N GLU A 9 -13.58 -3.62 -13.24
CA GLU A 9 -13.42 -3.01 -14.56
C GLU A 9 -13.25 -1.50 -14.52
N ALA A 10 -12.10 -1.01 -14.98
CA ALA A 10 -11.98 0.31 -15.61
C ALA A 10 -10.76 0.30 -16.52
N GLN A 11 -10.99 0.57 -17.81
CA GLN A 11 -9.96 0.69 -18.85
C GLN A 11 -9.14 1.96 -18.64
N GLN A 12 -8.10 1.89 -17.83
CA GLN A 12 -7.01 2.86 -17.82
C GLN A 12 -5.72 2.09 -18.08
N LYS A 13 -4.74 2.73 -18.74
CA LYS A 13 -3.44 2.11 -19.03
C LYS A 13 -2.69 1.84 -17.73
N PHE A 14 -2.87 0.64 -17.20
CA PHE A 14 -2.17 0.20 -16.00
C PHE A 14 -1.01 -0.70 -16.40
N ASN A 15 0.13 -0.46 -15.80
CA ASN A 15 1.24 -1.39 -15.84
C ASN A 15 1.13 -2.30 -14.61
N PHE A 16 1.22 -3.62 -14.85
CA PHE A 16 1.28 -4.60 -13.77
C PHE A 16 2.70 -5.11 -13.64
N VAL A 17 3.14 -5.23 -12.40
CA VAL A 17 4.36 -5.95 -12.06
C VAL A 17 3.97 -7.21 -11.31
N LEU A 18 4.53 -8.35 -11.73
CA LEU A 18 4.44 -9.62 -11.05
C LEU A 18 5.81 -9.95 -10.48
N THR A 19 5.88 -10.23 -9.21
CA THR A 19 7.12 -10.63 -8.55
C THR A 19 6.87 -11.74 -7.54
N GLN A 20 7.91 -12.49 -7.18
CA GLN A 20 7.85 -13.51 -6.13
C GLN A 20 8.42 -12.90 -4.84
N ILE A 21 7.62 -12.95 -3.77
CA ILE A 21 8.03 -12.50 -2.43
C ILE A 21 7.64 -13.58 -1.44
N ASP A 22 8.61 -14.12 -0.71
CA ASP A 22 8.41 -15.20 0.27
C ASP A 22 7.64 -16.40 -0.31
N GLY A 23 7.96 -16.79 -1.56
CA GLY A 23 7.30 -17.89 -2.27
C GLY A 23 5.87 -17.63 -2.74
N LYS A 24 5.38 -16.40 -2.59
CA LYS A 24 4.05 -15.97 -3.06
C LYS A 24 4.16 -15.05 -4.26
N THR A 25 3.26 -15.21 -5.22
CA THR A 25 3.16 -14.29 -6.35
C THR A 25 2.43 -13.02 -5.92
N VAL A 26 3.14 -11.90 -5.95
CA VAL A 26 2.59 -10.56 -5.69
C VAL A 26 2.31 -9.87 -7.02
N LYS A 27 1.07 -9.42 -7.21
CA LYS A 27 0.65 -8.62 -8.36
C LYS A 27 0.41 -7.19 -7.91
N ALA A 28 1.20 -6.26 -8.42
CA ALA A 28 1.07 -4.84 -8.12
C ALA A 28 0.56 -4.06 -9.33
N GLN A 29 -0.35 -3.15 -9.09
CA GLN A 29 -0.81 -2.18 -10.08
C GLN A 29 -0.03 -0.88 -9.91
N ILE A 30 0.63 -0.43 -10.98
CA ILE A 30 1.46 0.77 -10.95
C ILE A 30 0.73 1.88 -11.69
N TRP A 31 0.61 3.02 -11.02
CA TRP A 31 0.02 4.23 -11.55
C TRP A 31 1.11 5.27 -11.79
N ASP A 32 1.32 5.62 -13.04
CA ASP A 32 2.15 6.78 -13.38
C ASP A 32 1.36 8.06 -13.10
N THR A 33 1.98 8.99 -12.37
CA THR A 33 1.36 10.26 -12.00
C THR A 33 2.06 11.40 -12.71
N ALA A 34 1.29 12.34 -13.25
CA ALA A 34 1.85 13.51 -13.89
C ALA A 34 2.58 14.40 -12.87
N GLY A 35 3.85 14.69 -13.11
CA GLY A 35 4.67 15.60 -12.28
C GLY A 35 4.32 17.09 -12.43
N GLN A 36 3.26 17.44 -13.18
CA GLN A 36 2.87 18.82 -13.44
C GLN A 36 1.80 19.30 -12.46
N GLU A 37 2.03 20.42 -11.83
CA GLU A 37 1.16 21.03 -10.80
C GLU A 37 -0.28 21.30 -11.24
N ARG A 38 -0.49 21.58 -12.53
CA ARG A 38 -1.83 21.81 -13.10
C ARG A 38 -2.78 20.61 -12.97
N TYR A 39 -2.24 19.41 -12.70
CA TYR A 39 -3.04 18.19 -12.52
C TYR A 39 -3.23 17.80 -11.05
N ARG A 40 -2.89 18.68 -10.10
CA ARG A 40 -2.91 18.42 -8.66
C ARG A 40 -4.28 17.93 -8.15
N ALA A 41 -5.37 18.48 -8.67
CA ALA A 41 -6.72 18.05 -8.28
C ALA A 41 -7.03 16.59 -8.68
N ILE A 42 -6.42 16.11 -9.78
CA ILE A 42 -6.56 14.73 -10.25
C ILE A 42 -5.59 13.82 -9.49
N THR A 43 -4.42 14.34 -9.11
CA THR A 43 -3.38 13.58 -8.42
C THR A 43 -3.83 13.10 -7.04
N SER A 44 -4.63 13.88 -6.31
CA SER A 44 -5.18 13.49 -5.00
C SER A 44 -6.02 12.19 -5.05
N ALA A 45 -6.71 11.94 -6.16
CA ALA A 45 -7.44 10.69 -6.38
C ALA A 45 -6.51 9.47 -6.54
N TYR A 46 -5.29 9.68 -7.05
CA TYR A 46 -4.30 8.61 -7.18
C TYR A 46 -3.68 8.19 -5.85
N TYR A 47 -3.62 9.08 -4.86
CA TYR A 47 -3.07 8.77 -3.53
C TYR A 47 -4.02 7.88 -2.72
N ARG A 48 -5.33 8.00 -2.94
CA ARG A 48 -6.32 7.21 -2.19
C ARG A 48 -6.16 5.71 -2.45
N GLY A 49 -5.94 4.94 -1.37
CA GLY A 49 -5.76 3.49 -1.43
C GLY A 49 -4.42 3.05 -2.02
N ALA A 50 -3.45 3.97 -2.20
CA ALA A 50 -2.09 3.60 -2.50
C ALA A 50 -1.41 3.03 -1.26
N VAL A 51 -0.72 1.91 -1.43
CA VAL A 51 0.02 1.23 -0.36
C VAL A 51 1.52 1.47 -0.47
N GLY A 52 1.97 2.01 -1.61
CA GLY A 52 3.37 2.39 -1.83
C GLY A 52 3.54 3.46 -2.88
N ALA A 53 4.68 4.17 -2.82
CA ALA A 53 5.06 5.21 -3.77
C ALA A 53 6.57 5.19 -4.03
N LEU A 54 6.94 5.46 -5.28
CA LEU A 54 8.30 5.81 -5.67
C LEU A 54 8.34 7.32 -5.92
N LEU A 55 9.17 8.05 -5.18
CA LEU A 55 9.47 9.46 -5.40
C LEU A 55 10.73 9.57 -6.26
N VAL A 56 10.52 9.79 -7.55
CA VAL A 56 11.60 9.77 -8.54
C VAL A 56 12.08 11.18 -8.83
N PHE A 57 13.39 11.40 -8.76
CA PHE A 57 14.05 12.63 -9.21
C PHE A 57 15.18 12.31 -10.21
N ASP A 58 15.64 13.30 -10.92
CA ASP A 58 16.71 13.22 -11.92
C ASP A 58 18.02 13.71 -11.27
N ILE A 59 19.03 12.85 -11.13
CA ILE A 59 20.31 13.21 -10.50
C ILE A 59 21.05 14.34 -11.23
N THR A 60 20.72 14.59 -12.49
CA THR A 60 21.31 15.65 -13.31
C THR A 60 20.61 17.00 -13.14
N LYS A 61 19.48 17.06 -12.38
CA LYS A 61 18.65 18.25 -12.23
C LYS A 61 18.31 18.52 -10.76
N ARG A 62 19.06 19.41 -10.13
CA ARG A 62 18.88 19.78 -8.72
C ARG A 62 17.43 20.14 -8.36
N GLN A 63 16.75 20.91 -9.21
CA GLN A 63 15.37 21.32 -8.97
C GLN A 63 14.41 20.14 -8.79
N THR A 64 14.65 18.99 -9.44
CA THR A 64 13.80 17.80 -9.29
C THR A 64 13.97 17.18 -7.91
N PHE A 65 15.18 17.21 -7.35
CA PHE A 65 15.45 16.78 -5.98
C PHE A 65 14.81 17.76 -4.97
N ASP A 66 14.96 19.06 -5.16
CA ASP A 66 14.36 20.06 -4.27
C ASP A 66 12.83 19.94 -4.21
N ASN A 67 12.19 19.47 -5.28
CA ASN A 67 10.76 19.20 -5.30
C ASN A 67 10.35 17.93 -4.55
N VAL A 68 11.26 16.99 -4.22
CA VAL A 68 10.94 15.75 -3.53
C VAL A 68 10.25 16.00 -2.19
N GLN A 69 10.73 16.97 -1.43
CA GLN A 69 10.15 17.33 -0.13
C GLN A 69 8.68 17.73 -0.27
N ARG A 70 8.34 18.53 -1.27
CA ARG A 70 6.96 18.96 -1.55
C ARG A 70 6.08 17.78 -1.91
N TRP A 71 6.55 16.89 -2.78
CA TRP A 71 5.80 15.70 -3.18
C TRP A 71 5.63 14.70 -2.03
N LEU A 72 6.64 14.57 -1.17
CA LEU A 72 6.55 13.75 0.02
C LEU A 72 5.50 14.29 1.00
N HIS A 73 5.44 15.61 1.19
CA HIS A 73 4.44 16.24 2.02
C HIS A 73 3.03 16.03 1.46
N GLU A 74 2.84 16.28 0.16
CA GLU A 74 1.55 16.06 -0.50
C GLU A 74 1.10 14.59 -0.42
N LEU A 75 2.04 13.64 -0.55
CA LEU A 75 1.77 12.23 -0.38
C LEU A 75 1.29 11.91 1.04
N ARG A 76 1.96 12.42 2.07
CA ARG A 76 1.60 12.20 3.48
C ARG A 76 0.25 12.80 3.85
N ASP A 77 -0.14 13.91 3.22
CA ASP A 77 -1.44 14.57 3.44
C ASP A 77 -2.62 13.78 2.87
N HIS A 78 -2.41 13.01 1.81
CA HIS A 78 -3.50 12.40 1.05
C HIS A 78 -3.50 10.87 1.02
N ALA A 79 -2.40 10.22 1.37
CA ALA A 79 -2.28 8.77 1.40
C ALA A 79 -2.51 8.19 2.80
N ASP A 80 -2.54 6.87 2.90
CA ASP A 80 -2.58 6.16 4.19
C ASP A 80 -1.29 6.44 4.99
N ALA A 81 -1.42 6.61 6.31
CA ALA A 81 -0.28 6.88 7.20
C ALA A 81 0.81 5.78 7.18
N ASN A 82 0.48 4.59 6.71
CA ASN A 82 1.40 3.46 6.62
C ASN A 82 1.88 3.20 5.18
N ILE A 83 1.77 4.19 4.29
CA ILE A 83 2.26 4.06 2.92
C ILE A 83 3.77 3.85 2.92
N VAL A 84 4.23 2.85 2.16
CA VAL A 84 5.68 2.63 1.94
C VAL A 84 6.17 3.63 0.91
N VAL A 85 7.20 4.38 1.24
CA VAL A 85 7.76 5.38 0.33
C VAL A 85 9.25 5.12 0.13
N MET A 86 9.64 5.00 -1.14
CA MET A 86 11.06 4.94 -1.54
C MET A 86 11.42 6.13 -2.39
N MET A 87 12.54 6.76 -2.11
CA MET A 87 13.13 7.79 -2.94
C MET A 87 14.06 7.18 -3.97
N VAL A 88 13.98 7.63 -5.23
CA VAL A 88 14.74 7.07 -6.36
C VAL A 88 15.44 8.19 -7.12
N GLY A 89 16.78 8.16 -7.14
CA GLY A 89 17.61 9.01 -7.99
C GLY A 89 17.80 8.37 -9.35
N ASN A 90 17.04 8.80 -10.36
CA ASN A 90 17.11 8.21 -11.69
C ASN A 90 18.17 8.90 -12.56
N LYS A 91 18.57 8.22 -13.64
CA LYS A 91 19.59 8.57 -14.62
C LYS A 91 21.02 8.43 -14.10
N SER A 92 21.28 7.41 -13.29
CA SER A 92 22.64 7.11 -12.78
C SER A 92 23.66 6.85 -13.89
N ASP A 93 23.21 6.49 -15.10
CA ASP A 93 24.01 6.41 -16.32
C ASP A 93 24.64 7.76 -16.72
N LEU A 94 24.01 8.87 -16.34
CA LEU A 94 24.50 10.24 -16.59
C LEU A 94 25.30 10.81 -15.41
N ASN A 95 26.05 9.96 -14.68
CA ASN A 95 26.80 10.40 -13.50
C ASN A 95 27.78 11.55 -13.77
N HIS A 96 28.33 11.64 -14.99
CA HIS A 96 29.20 12.75 -15.42
C HIS A 96 28.48 14.11 -15.51
N LEU A 97 27.14 14.12 -15.53
CA LEU A 97 26.30 15.32 -15.52
C LEU A 97 25.59 15.54 -14.16
N ARG A 98 26.02 14.83 -13.12
CA ARG A 98 25.40 14.89 -11.79
C ARG A 98 25.37 16.31 -11.24
N SER A 99 24.21 16.74 -10.79
CA SER A 99 24.01 18.01 -10.06
C SER A 99 23.45 17.80 -8.64
N VAL A 100 23.09 16.58 -8.30
CA VAL A 100 22.64 16.17 -6.96
C VAL A 100 23.68 15.21 -6.39
N PRO A 101 24.46 15.59 -5.37
CA PRO A 101 25.36 14.69 -4.66
C PRO A 101 24.58 13.52 -4.06
N GLU A 102 25.16 12.33 -4.07
CA GLU A 102 24.54 11.13 -3.49
C GLU A 102 24.36 11.30 -1.98
N GLU A 103 25.32 11.97 -1.33
CA GLU A 103 25.30 12.28 0.10
C GLU A 103 24.09 13.13 0.50
N ASP A 104 23.69 14.12 -0.34
CA ASP A 104 22.51 14.94 -0.10
C ASP A 104 21.24 14.07 -0.12
N SER A 105 21.16 13.14 -1.08
CA SER A 105 20.04 12.25 -1.23
C SER A 105 19.95 11.24 -0.10
N GLN A 106 21.09 10.70 0.32
CA GLN A 106 21.20 9.80 1.45
C GLN A 106 20.77 10.49 2.75
N ALA A 107 21.34 11.69 3.02
CA ALA A 107 21.00 12.46 4.22
C ALA A 107 19.52 12.85 4.27
N PHE A 108 18.93 13.23 3.14
CA PHE A 108 17.50 13.51 3.06
C PHE A 108 16.66 12.27 3.35
N SER A 109 17.00 11.12 2.74
CA SER A 109 16.24 9.87 2.94
C SER A 109 16.30 9.38 4.38
N GLU A 110 17.47 9.46 5.04
CA GLU A 110 17.65 9.11 6.44
C GLU A 110 16.81 10.02 7.36
N LYS A 111 16.86 11.34 7.13
CA LYS A 111 16.07 12.32 7.88
C LYS A 111 14.56 12.07 7.78
N GLU A 112 14.08 11.70 6.59
CA GLU A 112 12.65 11.49 6.33
C GLU A 112 12.21 10.04 6.60
N GLY A 113 13.14 9.12 6.93
CA GLY A 113 12.87 7.71 7.17
C GLY A 113 12.46 6.96 5.91
N LEU A 114 13.08 7.28 4.77
CA LEU A 114 12.79 6.68 3.46
C LEU A 114 13.88 5.71 3.05
N SER A 115 13.52 4.66 2.33
CA SER A 115 14.48 3.89 1.55
C SER A 115 14.98 4.72 0.35
N PHE A 116 16.26 4.62 0.01
CA PHE A 116 16.86 5.32 -1.13
C PHE A 116 17.63 4.38 -2.04
N LEU A 117 17.55 4.60 -3.34
CA LEU A 117 18.31 3.87 -4.34
C LEU A 117 18.50 4.71 -5.60
N GLU A 118 19.70 4.67 -6.18
CA GLU A 118 19.92 5.22 -7.51
C GLU A 118 19.65 4.17 -8.60
N THR A 119 19.03 4.62 -9.69
CA THR A 119 18.62 3.77 -10.81
C THR A 119 18.99 4.40 -12.15
N SER A 120 19.12 3.56 -13.17
CA SER A 120 19.07 3.99 -14.56
C SER A 120 17.94 3.25 -15.27
N ALA A 121 16.90 3.98 -15.66
CA ALA A 121 15.84 3.41 -16.47
C ALA A 121 16.34 3.09 -17.89
N MET A 122 17.35 3.81 -18.39
CA MET A 122 17.95 3.60 -19.70
C MET A 122 18.73 2.30 -19.78
N GLU A 123 19.50 1.97 -18.72
CA GLU A 123 20.35 0.79 -18.64
C GLU A 123 19.72 -0.34 -17.81
N ALA A 124 18.48 -0.15 -17.32
CA ALA A 124 17.78 -1.06 -16.42
C ALA A 124 18.53 -1.35 -15.10
N VAL A 125 19.50 -0.49 -14.71
CA VAL A 125 20.27 -0.65 -13.47
C VAL A 125 19.39 -0.36 -12.27
N ASN A 126 19.35 -1.28 -11.31
CA ASN A 126 18.60 -1.19 -10.05
C ASN A 126 17.08 -0.99 -10.18
N VAL A 127 16.49 -0.99 -11.38
CA VAL A 127 15.04 -0.77 -11.56
C VAL A 127 14.25 -1.90 -10.91
N GLU A 128 14.59 -3.15 -11.22
CA GLU A 128 13.94 -4.31 -10.62
C GLU A 128 14.12 -4.33 -9.10
N LYS A 129 15.34 -4.01 -8.61
CA LYS A 129 15.64 -3.95 -7.17
C LYS A 129 14.76 -2.92 -6.46
N ALA A 130 14.55 -1.72 -7.05
CA ALA A 130 13.70 -0.69 -6.47
C ALA A 130 12.25 -1.17 -6.29
N PHE A 131 11.65 -1.75 -7.33
CA PHE A 131 10.31 -2.30 -7.26
C PHE A 131 10.21 -3.48 -6.29
N HIS A 132 11.17 -4.41 -6.33
CA HIS A 132 11.18 -5.56 -5.44
C HIS A 132 11.27 -5.13 -3.97
N THR A 133 12.13 -4.18 -3.63
CA THR A 133 12.28 -3.66 -2.26
C THR A 133 10.96 -3.08 -1.75
N VAL A 134 10.36 -2.16 -2.50
CA VAL A 134 9.08 -1.54 -2.10
C VAL A 134 7.96 -2.57 -1.97
N LEU A 135 7.86 -3.51 -2.91
CA LEU A 135 6.83 -4.55 -2.87
C LEU A 135 7.04 -5.53 -1.70
N SER A 136 8.28 -5.82 -1.34
CA SER A 136 8.61 -6.64 -0.17
C SER A 136 8.21 -5.95 1.13
N GLU A 137 8.49 -4.66 1.29
CA GLU A 137 8.06 -3.87 2.46
C GLU A 137 6.53 -3.80 2.55
N ILE A 138 5.84 -3.54 1.44
CA ILE A 138 4.37 -3.55 1.38
C ILE A 138 3.83 -4.92 1.79
N HIS A 139 4.37 -6.01 1.24
CA HIS A 139 3.94 -7.37 1.57
C HIS A 139 4.08 -7.67 3.07
N GLN A 140 5.18 -7.26 3.69
CA GLN A 140 5.39 -7.43 5.13
C GLN A 140 4.35 -6.67 5.97
N ILE A 141 4.05 -5.41 5.61
CA ILE A 141 3.07 -4.59 6.34
C ILE A 141 1.66 -5.19 6.20
N VAL A 142 1.27 -5.56 4.97
CA VAL A 142 -0.06 -6.14 4.70
C VAL A 142 -0.21 -7.49 5.40
N SER A 143 0.82 -8.34 5.38
CA SER A 143 0.81 -9.65 6.05
C SER A 143 0.69 -9.50 7.57
N LYS A 144 1.42 -8.56 8.18
CA LYS A 144 1.31 -8.28 9.63
C LYS A 144 -0.09 -7.78 9.99
N LYS A 145 -0.68 -6.87 9.20
CA LYS A 145 -2.06 -6.38 9.44
C LYS A 145 -3.08 -7.53 9.32
N ALA A 146 -2.94 -8.43 8.35
CA ALA A 146 -3.83 -9.58 8.17
C ALA A 146 -3.75 -10.55 9.36
N LEU A 147 -2.56 -10.85 9.86
CA LEU A 147 -2.37 -11.70 11.06
C LEU A 147 -3.02 -11.07 12.29
N ALA A 148 -2.75 -9.79 12.56
CA ALA A 148 -3.35 -9.08 13.70
C ALA A 148 -4.89 -9.03 13.64
N ALA A 149 -5.47 -8.94 12.44
CA ALA A 149 -6.93 -9.00 12.26
C ALA A 149 -7.49 -10.40 12.54
N GLN A 150 -6.76 -11.47 12.19
CA GLN A 150 -7.16 -12.84 12.49
C GLN A 150 -7.10 -13.15 13.99
N ASP A 151 -6.04 -12.69 14.68
CA ASP A 151 -5.90 -12.87 16.12
C ASP A 151 -7.00 -12.14 16.91
N SER A 152 -7.36 -10.93 16.49
CA SER A 152 -8.46 -10.18 17.12
C SER A 152 -9.83 -10.82 16.86
N ALA A 153 -10.07 -11.40 15.70
CA ALA A 153 -11.30 -12.13 15.41
C ALA A 153 -11.38 -13.44 16.22
N ALA A 154 -10.28 -14.15 16.39
CA ALA A 154 -10.21 -15.34 17.21
C ALA A 154 -10.41 -15.06 18.71
N ALA A 155 -9.91 -13.91 19.21
CA ALA A 155 -10.12 -13.47 20.58
C ALA A 155 -11.60 -13.10 20.87
N ASN A 156 -12.26 -12.45 19.92
CA ASN A 156 -13.68 -12.09 20.04
C ASN A 156 -14.63 -13.29 19.84
N GLY A 157 -14.20 -14.34 19.10
CA GLY A 157 -14.98 -15.58 18.90
C GLY A 157 -15.06 -16.49 20.12
N ARG A 158 -14.22 -16.29 21.15
CA ARG A 158 -14.25 -17.09 22.40
C ARG A 158 -15.25 -16.60 23.45
N SER A 159 -16.00 -15.55 23.21
CA SER A 159 -16.96 -14.96 24.18
C SER A 159 -18.41 -15.33 23.91
N MET A 160 -18.72 -16.24 23.01
CA MET A 160 -20.09 -16.80 22.88
C MET A 160 -20.14 -18.26 23.33
N GLN A 161 -19.98 -18.49 24.62
CA GLN A 161 -20.48 -19.70 25.25
C GLN A 161 -21.98 -19.49 25.43
N GLY A 162 -22.75 -19.95 24.43
CA GLY A 162 -24.21 -19.96 24.49
C GLY A 162 -24.68 -20.82 25.67
N THR A 163 -25.36 -20.20 26.62
CA THR A 163 -26.05 -20.87 27.69
C THR A 163 -27.21 -21.62 27.08
N THR A 164 -27.10 -22.96 27.02
CA THR A 164 -28.20 -23.83 26.59
C THR A 164 -29.27 -23.74 27.66
N ILE A 165 -30.41 -23.11 27.34
CA ILE A 165 -31.60 -23.16 28.17
C ILE A 165 -32.29 -24.50 27.88
N ASN A 166 -32.16 -25.46 28.79
CA ASN A 166 -32.97 -26.66 28.79
C ASN A 166 -34.39 -26.30 29.18
N VAL A 167 -35.31 -26.27 28.21
CA VAL A 167 -36.73 -26.22 28.48
C VAL A 167 -37.15 -27.65 28.80
N ALA A 168 -37.25 -27.97 30.08
CA ALA A 168 -37.84 -29.21 30.57
C ALA A 168 -39.32 -29.22 30.21
N GLU A 169 -39.75 -30.23 29.52
CA GLU A 169 -41.15 -30.56 29.26
C GLU A 169 -41.89 -30.72 30.59
N SER A 170 -42.86 -29.86 30.86
CA SER A 170 -43.91 -30.14 31.84
C SER A 170 -45.18 -30.47 31.11
N SER A 171 -45.40 -31.78 30.95
CA SER A 171 -46.68 -32.34 30.61
C SER A 171 -47.69 -32.16 31.76
N ALA A 172 -48.65 -31.34 31.59
CA ALA A 172 -49.87 -31.36 32.44
C ALA A 172 -51.13 -31.38 31.57
N ASN A 173 -51.71 -32.48 31.60
CA ASN A 173 -52.94 -32.94 31.05
C ASN A 173 -54.11 -32.22 31.74
N THR A 174 -55.02 -31.54 31.02
CA THR A 174 -56.40 -31.31 31.49
C THR A 174 -57.38 -31.31 30.31
N LYS A 175 -58.25 -32.25 30.34
CA LYS A 175 -59.47 -32.40 29.54
C LYS A 175 -60.55 -31.38 29.95
N GLY A 176 -61.34 -30.95 28.99
CA GLY A 176 -62.59 -30.22 29.20
C GLY A 176 -63.03 -29.55 27.90
N SER A 177 -63.77 -30.16 27.11
CA SER A 177 -65.21 -30.32 26.96
C SER A 177 -65.93 -29.04 26.42
N CYS A 178 -66.41 -29.23 25.19
CA CYS A 178 -67.70 -28.82 24.55
C CYS A 178 -68.33 -27.42 24.74
N CYS A 179 -68.80 -26.91 23.66
CA CYS A 179 -70.14 -26.56 23.13
C CYS A 179 -70.14 -25.20 22.50
N SER A 180 -70.42 -25.18 21.20
CA SER A 180 -71.69 -24.73 20.54
C SER A 180 -72.18 -23.31 20.85
N THR A 181 -72.13 -22.44 19.94
CA THR A 181 -73.22 -22.01 19.06
C THR A 181 -72.63 -21.14 17.95
#